data_637bb56ca5e958e1e645f51712f5014d
#
_entry.id   637bb56ca5e958e1e645f51712f5014d
#
_cell.length_a   1.000
_cell.length_b   1.000
_cell.length_c   1.000
_cell.angle_alpha   90.00
_cell.angle_beta   90.00
_cell.angle_gamma   90.00
#
_symmetry.space_group_name_H-M   'P 1'
#
loop_
_entity.id
_entity.type
_entity.pdbx_description
1 polymer ?
#
loop_
_entity_poly.entity_id
_entity_poly.type
_entity_poly.pdbx_seq_one_letter_code
_entity_poly.pdbx_strand_id
1 'polypeptide(L)'
;MSPGPDPHEVSADDLRYLLAVARVGRLVSAAALLGVDHTTVRRRLDRLEAALGARLLDRGADGWQLTAIGRDVVERAAPLEGLVEQVVAAASGDGAVRGTVRVAAPEGFGSLFAAPALARVRVEHPGIALDLVTSTRPLSLRGSGFDLAVTVGASAGSRVTAELLTEYALRLYAAPSYLAARPVIRTAADLEGHDLVFYVDALLTVRELDLTTLALEGMTLGFGSTNVFAQLEATRAGAGIGLLHAFMGEGAAGLEPVLPRVIDFRLPFMLSQRPDSPAVDAVAIARAALQREVAERQGELLPPQ
;
A
#
# COMPACT_ATOMS: atom_id res chain seq x y z
N MET A 1 31.87 26.32 -18.48
CA MET A 1 30.70 26.07 -17.62
C MET A 1 29.47 26.17 -18.51
N SER A 2 28.82 25.07 -18.78
CA SER A 2 27.52 25.11 -19.46
C SER A 2 26.55 25.86 -18.55
N PRO A 3 25.69 26.74 -19.08
CA PRO A 3 24.64 27.37 -18.29
C PRO A 3 23.80 26.26 -17.64
N GLY A 4 23.41 26.46 -16.38
CA GLY A 4 22.51 25.52 -15.69
C GLY A 4 21.14 25.47 -16.39
N PRO A 5 20.27 24.48 -16.04
CA PRO A 5 18.96 24.35 -16.65
C PRO A 5 18.15 25.64 -16.47
N ASP A 6 17.55 26.13 -17.56
CA ASP A 6 16.68 27.31 -17.54
C ASP A 6 15.22 26.84 -17.29
N PRO A 7 14.56 27.29 -16.20
CA PRO A 7 13.17 26.96 -15.92
C PRO A 7 12.19 27.30 -17.07
N HIS A 8 12.51 28.30 -17.90
CA HIS A 8 11.67 28.71 -19.04
C HIS A 8 11.75 27.74 -20.23
N GLU A 9 12.77 26.89 -20.29
CA GLU A 9 12.89 25.85 -21.33
C GLU A 9 12.19 24.55 -20.93
N VAL A 10 11.84 24.39 -19.65
CA VAL A 10 11.16 23.20 -19.15
C VAL A 10 9.66 23.30 -19.40
N SER A 11 9.13 22.45 -20.29
CA SER A 11 7.70 22.42 -20.59
C SER A 11 6.93 21.55 -19.59
N ALA A 12 5.85 22.11 -18.99
CA ALA A 12 4.92 21.36 -18.16
C ALA A 12 4.28 20.18 -18.90
N ASP A 13 4.05 20.32 -20.22
CA ASP A 13 3.54 19.23 -21.03
C ASP A 13 4.56 18.08 -21.15
N ASP A 14 5.87 18.38 -21.30
CA ASP A 14 6.90 17.34 -21.34
C ASP A 14 7.05 16.59 -20.01
N LEU A 15 6.82 17.26 -18.87
CA LEU A 15 6.76 16.61 -17.56
C LEU A 15 5.62 15.58 -17.47
N ARG A 16 4.46 15.83 -18.08
CA ARG A 16 3.35 14.86 -18.15
C ARG A 16 3.75 13.57 -18.87
N TYR A 17 4.58 13.66 -19.92
CA TYR A 17 5.10 12.49 -20.61
C TYR A 17 6.04 11.66 -19.71
N LEU A 18 6.91 12.33 -18.94
CA LEU A 18 7.75 11.66 -17.95
C LEU A 18 6.92 10.94 -16.88
N LEU A 19 5.91 11.61 -16.33
CA LEU A 19 5.00 11.04 -15.33
C LEU A 19 4.27 9.80 -15.87
N ALA A 20 3.78 9.86 -17.11
CA ALA A 20 3.12 8.73 -17.75
C ALA A 20 4.08 7.52 -17.91
N VAL A 21 5.34 7.76 -18.35
CA VAL A 21 6.34 6.68 -18.49
C VAL A 21 6.76 6.13 -17.12
N ALA A 22 6.93 6.98 -16.12
CA ALA A 22 7.24 6.57 -14.75
C ALA A 22 6.15 5.63 -14.16
N ARG A 23 4.88 5.87 -14.53
CA ARG A 23 3.73 5.08 -14.08
C ARG A 23 3.67 3.69 -14.68
N VAL A 24 3.95 3.55 -15.98
CA VAL A 24 3.74 2.29 -16.72
C VAL A 24 5.02 1.56 -17.13
N GLY A 25 6.18 2.17 -16.96
CA GLY A 25 7.50 1.58 -17.23
C GLY A 25 7.83 1.33 -18.71
N ARG A 26 6.90 1.59 -19.65
CA ARG A 26 7.07 1.31 -21.09
C ARG A 26 6.56 2.47 -21.93
N LEU A 27 7.35 2.89 -22.94
CA LEU A 27 6.98 4.00 -23.83
C LEU A 27 5.68 3.73 -24.62
N VAL A 28 5.48 2.49 -25.07
CA VAL A 28 4.27 2.10 -25.82
C VAL A 28 3.01 2.22 -24.96
N SER A 29 3.09 1.76 -23.71
CA SER A 29 1.98 1.85 -22.75
C SER A 29 1.70 3.29 -22.36
N ALA A 30 2.74 4.13 -22.18
CA ALA A 30 2.59 5.56 -21.92
C ALA A 30 1.98 6.29 -23.12
N ALA A 31 2.36 5.92 -24.34
CA ALA A 31 1.78 6.45 -25.58
C ALA A 31 0.28 6.16 -25.67
N ALA A 32 -0.12 4.91 -25.38
CA ALA A 32 -1.53 4.53 -25.34
C ALA A 32 -2.30 5.31 -24.27
N LEU A 33 -1.72 5.50 -23.08
CA LEU A 33 -2.31 6.29 -21.99
C LEU A 33 -2.52 7.77 -22.39
N LEU A 34 -1.56 8.33 -23.13
CA LEU A 34 -1.58 9.74 -23.56
C LEU A 34 -2.30 9.99 -24.90
N GLY A 35 -2.76 8.93 -25.59
CA GLY A 35 -3.41 9.03 -26.89
C GLY A 35 -2.49 9.52 -28.01
N VAL A 36 -1.19 9.22 -27.95
CA VAL A 36 -0.16 9.64 -28.92
C VAL A 36 0.66 8.47 -29.43
N ASP A 37 1.51 8.73 -30.43
CA ASP A 37 2.50 7.77 -30.90
C ASP A 37 3.71 7.68 -29.98
N HIS A 38 4.33 6.49 -29.87
CA HIS A 38 5.49 6.25 -29.00
C HIS A 38 6.73 7.07 -29.39
N THR A 39 6.87 7.47 -30.65
CA THR A 39 7.95 8.35 -31.12
C THR A 39 7.75 9.77 -30.57
N THR A 40 6.49 10.21 -30.42
CA THR A 40 6.16 11.47 -29.77
C THR A 40 6.55 11.45 -28.29
N VAL A 41 6.24 10.37 -27.58
CA VAL A 41 6.67 10.22 -26.16
C VAL A 41 8.20 10.32 -26.08
N ARG A 42 8.93 9.59 -26.93
CA ARG A 42 10.38 9.61 -26.93
C ARG A 42 10.93 11.03 -27.18
N ARG A 43 10.45 11.71 -28.23
CA ARG A 43 10.88 13.07 -28.58
C ARG A 43 10.64 14.06 -27.45
N ARG A 44 9.51 13.95 -26.73
CA ARG A 44 9.17 14.81 -25.58
C ARG A 44 10.11 14.59 -24.42
N LEU A 45 10.45 13.33 -24.14
CA LEU A 45 11.42 12.98 -23.09
C LEU A 45 12.83 13.45 -23.43
N ASP A 46 13.29 13.25 -24.69
CA ASP A 46 14.60 13.73 -25.12
C ASP A 46 14.71 15.26 -25.01
N ARG A 47 13.62 16.00 -25.32
CA ARG A 47 13.56 17.46 -25.13
C ARG A 47 13.62 17.85 -23.66
N LEU A 48 12.91 17.14 -22.78
CA LEU A 48 12.93 17.39 -21.34
C LEU A 48 14.33 17.11 -20.76
N GLU A 49 14.97 16.00 -21.13
CA GLU A 49 16.33 15.69 -20.73
C GLU A 49 17.33 16.76 -21.19
N ALA A 50 17.17 17.27 -22.41
CA ALA A 50 18.00 18.36 -22.94
C ALA A 50 17.80 19.66 -22.15
N ALA A 51 16.54 20.06 -21.85
CA ALA A 51 16.22 21.27 -21.09
C ALA A 51 16.74 21.18 -19.63
N LEU A 52 16.71 19.99 -19.02
CA LEU A 52 17.23 19.79 -17.67
C LEU A 52 18.73 19.51 -17.62
N GLY A 53 19.37 19.24 -18.77
CA GLY A 53 20.79 18.88 -18.83
C GLY A 53 21.11 17.56 -18.14
N ALA A 54 20.12 16.67 -17.96
CA ALA A 54 20.24 15.45 -17.18
C ALA A 54 19.47 14.31 -17.80
N ARG A 55 19.97 13.08 -17.69
CA ARG A 55 19.23 11.88 -18.05
C ARG A 55 18.26 11.51 -16.95
N LEU A 56 17.00 11.31 -17.33
CA LEU A 56 15.89 10.98 -16.42
C LEU A 56 15.53 9.50 -16.49
N LEU A 57 15.81 8.85 -17.62
CA LEU A 57 15.47 7.47 -17.88
C LEU A 57 16.67 6.68 -18.43
N ASP A 58 16.86 5.48 -17.91
CA ASP A 58 17.78 4.48 -18.42
C ASP A 58 17.03 3.27 -18.97
N ARG A 59 17.65 2.58 -19.95
CA ARG A 59 17.09 1.37 -20.53
C ARG A 59 17.55 0.16 -19.72
N GLY A 60 16.64 -0.44 -18.95
CA GLY A 60 16.86 -1.69 -18.22
C GLY A 60 16.42 -2.93 -19.02
N ALA A 61 16.64 -4.11 -18.44
CA ALA A 61 16.25 -5.39 -19.01
C ALA A 61 14.71 -5.51 -19.20
N ASP A 62 13.95 -4.96 -18.24
CA ASP A 62 12.48 -5.05 -18.19
C ASP A 62 11.77 -3.82 -18.77
N GLY A 63 12.50 -2.88 -19.36
CA GLY A 63 11.95 -1.64 -19.91
C GLY A 63 12.71 -0.38 -19.49
N TRP A 64 12.00 0.73 -19.42
CA TRP A 64 12.57 2.01 -19.02
C TRP A 64 12.50 2.18 -17.50
N GLN A 65 13.62 2.56 -16.89
CA GLN A 65 13.76 2.80 -15.47
C GLN A 65 14.19 4.24 -15.21
N LEU A 66 13.64 4.85 -14.15
CA LEU A 66 14.04 6.18 -13.72
C LEU A 66 15.46 6.16 -13.15
N THR A 67 16.30 7.11 -13.57
CA THR A 67 17.55 7.43 -12.90
C THR A 67 17.30 8.01 -11.49
N ALA A 68 18.32 8.23 -10.67
CA ALA A 68 18.15 8.95 -9.40
C ALA A 68 17.56 10.35 -9.61
N ILE A 69 18.08 11.10 -10.60
CA ILE A 69 17.58 12.43 -10.97
C ILE A 69 16.15 12.31 -11.52
N GLY A 70 15.86 11.29 -12.35
CA GLY A 70 14.52 11.05 -12.88
C GLY A 70 13.49 10.84 -11.77
N ARG A 71 13.84 10.12 -10.70
CA ARG A 71 12.97 9.95 -9.53
C ARG A 71 12.69 11.27 -8.82
N ASP A 72 13.72 12.08 -8.60
CA ASP A 72 13.58 13.41 -7.97
C ASP A 72 12.71 14.35 -8.81
N VAL A 73 12.87 14.33 -10.14
CA VAL A 73 12.04 15.13 -11.06
C VAL A 73 10.59 14.65 -11.04
N VAL A 74 10.34 13.34 -11.11
CA VAL A 74 9.00 12.75 -11.03
C VAL A 74 8.32 13.13 -9.72
N GLU A 75 9.03 13.04 -8.59
CA GLU A 75 8.48 13.41 -7.27
C GLU A 75 8.02 14.87 -7.25
N ARG A 76 8.84 15.79 -7.78
CA ARG A 76 8.51 17.22 -7.82
C ARG A 76 7.46 17.58 -8.86
N ALA A 77 7.38 16.84 -9.96
CA ALA A 77 6.42 17.06 -11.03
C ALA A 77 5.06 16.38 -10.75
N ALA A 78 5.00 15.39 -9.85
CA ALA A 78 3.76 14.66 -9.56
C ALA A 78 2.53 15.55 -9.24
N PRO A 79 2.65 16.71 -8.55
CA PRO A 79 1.53 17.59 -8.31
C PRO A 79 0.93 18.24 -9.56
N LEU A 80 1.65 18.27 -10.69
CA LEU A 80 1.24 18.98 -11.91
C LEU A 80 -0.10 18.47 -12.49
N GLU A 81 -0.29 17.15 -12.51
CA GLU A 81 -1.53 16.53 -13.03
C GLU A 81 -2.73 16.99 -12.20
N GLY A 82 -2.61 16.95 -10.87
CA GLY A 82 -3.68 17.37 -9.98
C GLY A 82 -3.97 18.87 -10.04
N LEU A 83 -2.97 19.71 -10.27
CA LEU A 83 -3.18 21.15 -10.49
C LEU A 83 -3.98 21.41 -11.75
N VAL A 84 -3.71 20.68 -12.84
CA VAL A 84 -4.50 20.78 -14.08
C VAL A 84 -5.95 20.37 -13.82
N GLU A 85 -6.17 19.26 -13.10
CA GLU A 85 -7.50 18.79 -12.72
C GLU A 85 -8.26 19.83 -11.90
N GLN A 86 -7.60 20.50 -10.93
CA GLN A 86 -8.19 21.59 -10.15
C GLN A 86 -8.60 22.80 -11.00
N VAL A 87 -7.74 23.18 -11.95
CA VAL A 87 -8.07 24.28 -12.88
C VAL A 87 -9.30 23.94 -13.71
N VAL A 88 -9.39 22.71 -14.21
CA VAL A 88 -10.57 22.23 -14.96
C VAL A 88 -11.81 22.20 -14.07
N ALA A 89 -11.70 21.73 -12.83
CA ALA A 89 -12.80 21.70 -11.86
C ALA A 89 -13.28 23.11 -11.53
N ALA A 90 -12.37 24.05 -11.28
CA ALA A 90 -12.71 25.47 -11.03
C ALA A 90 -13.44 26.11 -12.22
N ALA A 91 -13.04 25.76 -13.44
CA ALA A 91 -13.69 26.27 -14.67
C ALA A 91 -15.08 25.64 -14.90
N SER A 92 -15.34 24.44 -14.40
CA SER A 92 -16.61 23.72 -14.60
C SER A 92 -17.78 24.32 -13.79
N GLY A 93 -17.51 25.03 -12.68
CA GLY A 93 -18.53 25.75 -11.89
C GLY A 93 -19.58 24.87 -11.18
N ASP A 94 -19.46 23.56 -11.23
CA ASP A 94 -20.43 22.60 -10.68
C ASP A 94 -20.24 22.29 -9.19
N GLY A 95 -19.20 22.83 -8.56
CA GLY A 95 -18.86 22.60 -7.15
C GLY A 95 -18.48 21.14 -6.82
N ALA A 96 -18.43 20.25 -7.80
CA ALA A 96 -18.12 18.85 -7.60
C ALA A 96 -16.63 18.65 -7.33
N VAL A 97 -16.30 17.92 -6.25
CA VAL A 97 -14.92 17.54 -5.96
C VAL A 97 -14.43 16.57 -7.04
N ARG A 98 -13.28 16.90 -7.62
CA ARG A 98 -12.62 16.11 -8.66
C ARG A 98 -11.17 15.86 -8.31
N GLY A 99 -10.57 14.85 -8.91
CA GLY A 99 -9.16 14.55 -8.78
C GLY A 99 -8.89 13.07 -8.61
N THR A 100 -7.61 12.70 -8.59
CA THR A 100 -7.16 11.32 -8.36
C THR A 100 -6.54 11.22 -6.97
N VAL A 101 -7.01 10.27 -6.16
CA VAL A 101 -6.42 9.95 -4.85
C VAL A 101 -5.77 8.57 -4.90
N ARG A 102 -4.48 8.52 -4.61
CA ARG A 102 -3.70 7.29 -4.55
C ARG A 102 -3.47 6.88 -3.12
N VAL A 103 -3.94 5.69 -2.79
CA VAL A 103 -3.87 5.11 -1.45
C VAL A 103 -2.98 3.87 -1.46
N ALA A 104 -2.01 3.84 -0.55
CA ALA A 104 -1.20 2.66 -0.27
C ALA A 104 -1.67 2.01 1.03
N ALA A 105 -1.76 0.68 1.07
CA ALA A 105 -2.18 -0.03 2.28
C ALA A 105 -1.57 -1.45 2.37
N PRO A 106 -1.44 -2.03 3.59
CA PRO A 106 -1.16 -3.44 3.75
C PRO A 106 -2.25 -4.29 3.09
N GLU A 107 -1.88 -5.44 2.53
CA GLU A 107 -2.75 -6.23 1.67
C GLU A 107 -4.09 -6.60 2.33
N GLY A 108 -4.07 -7.14 3.57
CA GLY A 108 -5.30 -7.53 4.28
C GLY A 108 -6.21 -6.34 4.57
N PHE A 109 -5.64 -5.25 5.11
CA PHE A 109 -6.39 -4.02 5.37
C PHE A 109 -6.89 -3.38 4.08
N GLY A 110 -6.02 -3.28 3.08
CA GLY A 110 -6.35 -2.69 1.78
C GLY A 110 -7.52 -3.38 1.11
N SER A 111 -7.52 -4.71 1.09
CA SER A 111 -8.57 -5.50 0.44
C SER A 111 -9.90 -5.50 1.21
N LEU A 112 -9.85 -5.61 2.55
CA LEU A 112 -11.06 -5.85 3.35
C LEU A 112 -11.67 -4.59 3.96
N PHE A 113 -10.90 -3.51 4.11
CA PHE A 113 -11.35 -2.24 4.69
C PHE A 113 -11.21 -1.07 3.72
N ALA A 114 -10.02 -0.84 3.15
CA ALA A 114 -9.82 0.33 2.30
C ALA A 114 -10.61 0.23 0.98
N ALA A 115 -10.65 -0.93 0.33
CA ALA A 115 -11.37 -1.09 -0.93
C ALA A 115 -12.87 -0.80 -0.80
N PRO A 116 -13.63 -1.36 0.17
CA PRO A 116 -15.05 -1.01 0.33
C PRO A 116 -15.26 0.45 0.74
N ALA A 117 -14.40 1.04 1.60
CA ALA A 117 -14.49 2.45 1.96
C ALA A 117 -14.34 3.36 0.73
N LEU A 118 -13.31 3.12 -0.07
CA LEU A 118 -13.02 3.88 -1.28
C LEU A 118 -14.07 3.65 -2.38
N ALA A 119 -14.63 2.45 -2.48
CA ALA A 119 -15.74 2.18 -3.40
C ALA A 119 -16.96 3.05 -3.09
N ARG A 120 -17.30 3.25 -1.82
CA ARG A 120 -18.37 4.17 -1.41
C ARG A 120 -18.06 5.62 -1.80
N VAL A 121 -16.81 6.07 -1.56
CA VAL A 121 -16.37 7.42 -2.02
C VAL A 121 -16.58 7.57 -3.52
N ARG A 122 -16.26 6.55 -4.32
CA ARG A 122 -16.45 6.60 -5.78
C ARG A 122 -17.92 6.72 -6.19
N VAL A 123 -18.82 6.09 -5.45
CA VAL A 123 -20.28 6.17 -5.68
C VAL A 123 -20.81 7.55 -5.30
N GLU A 124 -20.42 8.06 -4.12
CA GLU A 124 -20.88 9.36 -3.59
C GLU A 124 -20.26 10.56 -4.34
N HIS A 125 -19.03 10.40 -4.82
CA HIS A 125 -18.23 11.43 -5.50
C HIS A 125 -17.71 10.94 -6.86
N PRO A 126 -18.52 10.87 -7.90
CA PRO A 126 -18.13 10.36 -9.21
C PRO A 126 -16.97 11.08 -9.90
N GLY A 127 -16.66 12.29 -9.47
CA GLY A 127 -15.50 13.09 -9.94
C GLY A 127 -14.15 12.63 -9.37
N ILE A 128 -14.15 11.80 -8.31
CA ILE A 128 -12.91 11.34 -7.67
C ILE A 128 -12.50 10.00 -8.29
N ALA A 129 -11.32 9.93 -8.88
CA ALA A 129 -10.66 8.69 -9.26
C ALA A 129 -9.85 8.16 -8.07
N LEU A 130 -9.83 6.83 -7.86
CA LEU A 130 -9.20 6.19 -6.71
C LEU A 130 -8.29 5.06 -7.17
N ASP A 131 -7.01 5.18 -6.84
CA ASP A 131 -6.01 4.14 -7.05
C ASP A 131 -5.64 3.52 -5.70
N LEU A 132 -5.95 2.25 -5.49
CA LEU A 132 -5.55 1.51 -4.30
C LEU A 132 -4.42 0.54 -4.64
N VAL A 133 -3.26 0.71 -4.01
CA VAL A 133 -2.13 -0.20 -4.14
C VAL A 133 -1.93 -0.93 -2.83
N THR A 134 -2.08 -2.25 -2.87
CA THR A 134 -1.83 -3.11 -1.71
C THR A 134 -0.46 -3.76 -1.82
N SER A 135 0.30 -3.74 -0.72
CA SER A 135 1.64 -4.32 -0.68
C SER A 135 1.99 -4.78 0.73
N THR A 136 2.76 -5.86 0.80
CA THR A 136 3.36 -6.34 2.06
C THR A 136 4.65 -5.60 2.40
N ARG A 137 5.22 -4.85 1.45
CA ARG A 137 6.41 -4.02 1.70
C ARG A 137 5.97 -2.62 2.13
N PRO A 138 6.68 -1.98 3.08
CA PRO A 138 6.42 -0.59 3.41
C PRO A 138 6.52 0.28 2.17
N LEU A 139 5.42 0.93 1.82
CA LEU A 139 5.39 1.88 0.73
C LEU A 139 5.71 3.26 1.31
N SER A 140 6.76 3.89 0.81
CA SER A 140 7.11 5.25 1.20
C SER A 140 6.21 6.25 0.51
N LEU A 141 5.67 7.23 1.23
CA LEU A 141 4.98 8.37 0.62
C LEU A 141 5.90 9.27 -0.21
N ARG A 142 7.23 9.18 0.03
CA ARG A 142 8.23 9.92 -0.74
C ARG A 142 8.51 9.24 -2.07
N GLY A 143 8.40 9.97 -3.15
CA GLY A 143 8.72 9.52 -4.50
C GLY A 143 7.78 8.46 -5.08
N SER A 144 6.75 8.03 -4.35
CA SER A 144 5.82 6.99 -4.78
C SER A 144 4.55 7.53 -5.44
N GLY A 145 4.29 8.83 -5.31
CA GLY A 145 3.07 9.46 -5.82
C GLY A 145 1.79 9.11 -5.07
N PHE A 146 1.89 8.48 -3.86
CA PHE A 146 0.73 8.25 -3.00
C PHE A 146 0.33 9.50 -2.22
N ASP A 147 -0.98 9.71 -2.04
CA ASP A 147 -1.56 10.80 -1.26
C ASP A 147 -1.82 10.37 0.19
N LEU A 148 -2.27 9.13 0.37
CA LEU A 148 -2.50 8.49 1.66
C LEU A 148 -1.73 7.17 1.74
N ALA A 149 -1.21 6.83 2.91
CA ALA A 149 -0.64 5.52 3.17
C ALA A 149 -1.08 5.00 4.54
N VAL A 150 -1.55 3.77 4.58
CA VAL A 150 -1.72 2.99 5.80
C VAL A 150 -0.51 2.10 5.97
N THR A 151 0.10 2.09 7.16
CA THR A 151 1.27 1.26 7.48
C THR A 151 1.07 0.54 8.80
N VAL A 152 1.79 -0.57 9.01
CA VAL A 152 1.87 -1.23 10.32
C VAL A 152 3.01 -0.60 11.10
N GLY A 153 2.74 -0.21 12.36
CA GLY A 153 3.74 0.42 13.20
C GLY A 153 4.16 1.83 12.76
N ALA A 154 5.08 2.42 13.50
CA ALA A 154 5.60 3.74 13.18
C ALA A 154 6.58 3.67 12.00
N SER A 155 6.35 4.43 10.94
CA SER A 155 7.32 4.59 9.86
C SER A 155 8.58 5.27 10.37
N ALA A 156 9.67 4.54 10.51
CA ALA A 156 10.96 5.11 10.89
C ALA A 156 11.46 6.09 9.81
N GLY A 157 11.68 7.37 10.20
CA GLY A 157 12.43 8.33 9.39
C GLY A 157 11.65 9.16 8.37
N SER A 158 10.31 9.18 8.40
CA SER A 158 9.55 10.05 7.51
C SER A 158 9.27 11.42 8.19
N ARG A 159 9.44 12.53 7.44
CA ARG A 159 8.96 13.86 7.83
C ARG A 159 7.43 13.99 7.67
N VAL A 160 6.76 12.89 7.33
CA VAL A 160 5.31 12.81 7.16
C VAL A 160 4.70 12.51 8.51
N THR A 161 3.76 13.32 8.94
CA THR A 161 3.02 13.09 10.18
C THR A 161 2.14 11.86 10.01
N ALA A 162 2.42 10.82 10.78
CA ALA A 162 1.58 9.64 10.88
C ALA A 162 0.70 9.77 12.12
N GLU A 163 -0.58 9.48 11.98
CA GLU A 163 -1.54 9.37 13.09
C GLU A 163 -2.00 7.93 13.26
N LEU A 164 -2.41 7.58 14.46
CA LEU A 164 -3.06 6.29 14.70
C LEU A 164 -4.40 6.26 13.97
N LEU A 165 -4.55 5.32 13.04
CA LEU A 165 -5.83 5.07 12.37
C LEU A 165 -6.70 4.14 13.21
N THR A 166 -6.14 3.01 13.63
CA THR A 166 -6.77 2.00 14.48
C THR A 166 -5.74 0.98 14.95
N GLU A 167 -6.13 0.10 15.87
CA GLU A 167 -5.38 -1.12 16.18
C GLU A 167 -6.10 -2.34 15.57
N TYR A 168 -5.37 -3.43 15.40
CA TYR A 168 -5.91 -4.73 15.00
C TYR A 168 -5.22 -5.86 15.76
N ALA A 169 -5.90 -6.99 15.88
CA ALA A 169 -5.37 -8.16 16.56
C ALA A 169 -4.79 -9.18 15.57
N LEU A 170 -3.68 -9.81 15.98
CA LEU A 170 -3.15 -11.06 15.41
C LEU A 170 -3.40 -12.18 16.40
N ARG A 171 -3.97 -13.28 15.94
CA ARG A 171 -4.27 -14.48 16.73
C ARG A 171 -3.86 -15.73 16.00
N LEU A 172 -3.71 -16.81 16.77
CA LEU A 172 -3.41 -18.12 16.21
C LEU A 172 -4.70 -18.83 15.79
N TYR A 173 -4.67 -19.44 14.60
CA TYR A 173 -5.73 -20.26 14.04
C TYR A 173 -5.17 -21.53 13.43
N ALA A 174 -5.93 -22.59 13.42
CA ALA A 174 -5.55 -23.83 12.75
C ALA A 174 -6.78 -24.55 12.16
N ALA A 175 -6.55 -25.39 11.17
CA ALA A 175 -7.58 -26.27 10.67
C ALA A 175 -7.91 -27.37 11.69
N PRO A 176 -9.19 -27.78 11.86
CA PRO A 176 -9.55 -28.90 12.73
C PRO A 176 -8.80 -30.19 12.40
N SER A 177 -8.52 -30.45 11.13
CA SER A 177 -7.75 -31.61 10.67
C SER A 177 -6.31 -31.61 11.16
N TYR A 178 -5.69 -30.40 11.22
CA TYR A 178 -4.34 -30.26 11.77
C TYR A 178 -4.32 -30.54 13.28
N LEU A 179 -5.29 -29.97 14.02
CA LEU A 179 -5.41 -30.13 15.47
C LEU A 179 -5.70 -31.57 15.86
N ALA A 180 -6.57 -32.26 15.11
CA ALA A 180 -6.93 -33.65 15.38
C ALA A 180 -5.74 -34.65 15.22
N ALA A 181 -4.75 -34.29 14.43
CA ALA A 181 -3.56 -35.11 14.17
C ALA A 181 -2.38 -34.82 15.14
N ARG A 182 -2.53 -33.91 16.09
CA ARG A 182 -1.46 -33.42 16.98
C ARG A 182 -1.89 -33.46 18.45
N PRO A 183 -0.94 -33.35 19.41
CA PRO A 183 -1.27 -33.23 20.83
C PRO A 183 -2.14 -32.00 21.10
N VAL A 184 -2.97 -32.07 22.14
CA VAL A 184 -3.88 -30.98 22.52
C VAL A 184 -3.08 -29.80 23.03
N ILE A 185 -3.32 -28.62 22.47
CA ILE A 185 -2.71 -27.36 22.86
C ILE A 185 -3.55 -26.69 23.94
N ARG A 186 -2.99 -26.48 25.13
CA ARG A 186 -3.64 -25.85 26.28
C ARG A 186 -2.89 -24.61 26.79
N THR A 187 -1.58 -24.56 26.56
CA THR A 187 -0.67 -23.50 27.01
C THR A 187 0.24 -23.06 25.87
N ALA A 188 0.90 -21.91 26.03
CA ALA A 188 1.87 -21.44 25.04
C ALA A 188 3.05 -22.42 24.88
N ALA A 189 3.45 -23.16 25.95
CA ALA A 189 4.50 -24.15 25.87
C ALA A 189 4.14 -25.34 24.96
N ASP A 190 2.86 -25.65 24.81
CA ASP A 190 2.41 -26.75 23.94
C ASP A 190 2.54 -26.38 22.43
N LEU A 191 2.87 -25.12 22.10
CA LEU A 191 3.15 -24.71 20.73
C LEU A 191 4.53 -25.18 20.23
N GLU A 192 5.41 -25.57 21.14
CA GLU A 192 6.74 -26.07 20.77
C GLU A 192 6.65 -27.29 19.84
N GLY A 193 7.39 -27.22 18.73
CA GLY A 193 7.40 -28.27 17.72
C GLY A 193 6.20 -28.27 16.76
N HIS A 194 5.27 -27.33 16.90
CA HIS A 194 4.23 -27.14 15.88
C HIS A 194 4.74 -26.33 14.68
N ASP A 195 4.17 -26.62 13.50
CA ASP A 195 4.44 -25.87 12.28
C ASP A 195 3.72 -24.52 12.32
N LEU A 196 4.45 -23.44 12.03
CA LEU A 196 3.91 -22.09 11.91
C LEU A 196 3.68 -21.72 10.44
N VAL A 197 2.53 -21.14 10.15
CA VAL A 197 2.24 -20.44 8.89
C VAL A 197 2.36 -18.94 9.14
N PHE A 198 3.34 -18.28 8.49
CA PHE A 198 3.64 -16.87 8.75
C PHE A 198 4.32 -16.19 7.57
N TYR A 199 4.85 -14.99 7.79
CA TYR A 199 5.64 -14.28 6.80
C TYR A 199 7.00 -14.97 6.54
N VAL A 200 7.57 -14.69 5.37
CA VAL A 200 8.95 -15.08 5.07
C VAL A 200 9.89 -14.10 5.78
N ASP A 201 10.63 -14.55 6.80
CA ASP A 201 11.49 -13.72 7.66
C ASP A 201 12.44 -12.80 6.89
N ALA A 202 13.12 -13.34 5.88
CA ALA A 202 14.06 -12.56 5.07
C ALA A 202 13.43 -11.37 4.32
N LEU A 203 12.08 -11.33 4.24
CA LEU A 203 11.32 -10.29 3.55
C LEU A 203 10.48 -9.44 4.51
N LEU A 204 10.48 -9.79 5.81
CA LEU A 204 9.74 -9.08 6.84
C LEU A 204 10.52 -7.81 7.24
N THR A 205 9.89 -6.65 7.03
CA THR A 205 10.48 -5.34 7.35
C THR A 205 9.82 -4.66 8.56
N VAL A 206 8.81 -5.31 9.14
CA VAL A 206 8.03 -4.81 10.27
C VAL A 206 8.56 -5.45 11.55
N ARG A 207 9.25 -4.66 12.38
CA ARG A 207 9.86 -5.15 13.64
C ARG A 207 8.86 -5.75 14.61
N GLU A 208 7.65 -5.22 14.62
CA GLU A 208 6.56 -5.66 15.48
C GLU A 208 6.07 -7.08 15.16
N LEU A 209 6.45 -7.61 13.99
CA LEU A 209 6.13 -8.97 13.53
C LEU A 209 7.31 -9.93 13.69
N ASP A 210 8.38 -9.56 14.40
CA ASP A 210 9.50 -10.46 14.72
C ASP A 210 9.03 -11.59 15.64
N LEU A 211 9.30 -12.86 15.27
CA LEU A 211 8.87 -14.04 16.03
C LEU A 211 9.42 -14.07 17.46
N THR A 212 10.63 -13.53 17.69
CA THR A 212 11.20 -13.39 19.03
C THR A 212 10.39 -12.44 19.89
N THR A 213 9.94 -11.33 19.31
CA THR A 213 9.05 -10.36 19.96
C THR A 213 7.69 -10.98 20.27
N LEU A 214 7.21 -11.89 19.42
CA LEU A 214 5.93 -12.57 19.56
C LEU A 214 5.99 -13.84 20.46
N ALA A 215 7.16 -14.17 21.01
CA ALA A 215 7.36 -15.36 21.85
C ALA A 215 6.86 -16.67 21.18
N LEU A 216 7.11 -16.82 19.87
CA LEU A 216 6.76 -17.99 19.06
C LEU A 216 7.99 -18.77 18.58
N GLU A 217 9.14 -18.59 19.25
CA GLU A 217 10.43 -19.16 18.84
C GLU A 217 10.46 -20.70 18.89
N GLY A 218 9.58 -21.32 19.72
CA GLY A 218 9.46 -22.77 19.81
C GLY A 218 8.75 -23.41 18.62
N MET A 219 8.13 -22.62 17.75
CA MET A 219 7.48 -23.11 16.54
C MET A 219 8.46 -23.13 15.36
N THR A 220 8.22 -24.02 14.41
CA THR A 220 9.02 -24.10 13.18
C THR A 220 8.24 -23.45 12.03
N LEU A 221 8.87 -22.55 11.27
CA LEU A 221 8.25 -21.99 10.07
C LEU A 221 8.06 -23.10 9.03
N GLY A 222 6.87 -23.68 8.96
CA GLY A 222 6.50 -24.74 8.02
C GLY A 222 6.04 -24.20 6.67
N PHE A 223 5.37 -23.05 6.66
CA PHE A 223 4.92 -22.39 5.44
C PHE A 223 5.10 -20.86 5.56
N GLY A 224 5.90 -20.29 4.67
CA GLY A 224 6.15 -18.85 4.59
C GLY A 224 5.49 -18.23 3.36
N SER A 225 4.79 -17.10 3.53
CA SER A 225 4.28 -16.31 2.41
C SER A 225 4.31 -14.82 2.73
N THR A 226 4.55 -13.98 1.72
CA THR A 226 4.36 -12.53 1.82
C THR A 226 2.90 -12.11 1.65
N ASN A 227 2.03 -13.01 1.19
CA ASN A 227 0.62 -12.78 0.92
C ASN A 227 -0.23 -13.31 2.07
N VAL A 228 -0.99 -12.45 2.74
CA VAL A 228 -1.80 -12.83 3.93
C VAL A 228 -2.98 -13.75 3.60
N PHE A 229 -3.52 -13.67 2.38
CA PHE A 229 -4.57 -14.60 1.94
C PHE A 229 -3.98 -15.98 1.65
N ALA A 230 -2.76 -16.08 1.12
CA ALA A 230 -2.06 -17.36 0.98
C ALA A 230 -1.75 -17.99 2.35
N GLN A 231 -1.39 -17.19 3.37
CA GLN A 231 -1.25 -17.67 4.75
C GLN A 231 -2.58 -18.22 5.29
N LEU A 232 -3.69 -17.50 5.09
CA LEU A 232 -5.03 -17.95 5.48
C LEU A 232 -5.38 -19.30 4.83
N GLU A 233 -5.21 -19.43 3.51
CA GLU A 233 -5.54 -20.66 2.79
C GLU A 233 -4.61 -21.83 3.13
N ALA A 234 -3.31 -21.58 3.34
CA ALA A 234 -2.39 -22.60 3.81
C ALA A 234 -2.77 -23.12 5.20
N THR A 235 -3.14 -22.24 6.12
CA THR A 235 -3.63 -22.59 7.45
C THR A 235 -4.92 -23.44 7.34
N ARG A 236 -5.86 -23.01 6.49
CA ARG A 236 -7.12 -23.75 6.23
C ARG A 236 -6.87 -25.14 5.64
N ALA A 237 -5.84 -25.28 4.80
CA ALA A 237 -5.42 -26.54 4.22
C ALA A 237 -4.68 -27.45 5.22
N GLY A 238 -4.40 -27.00 6.45
CA GLY A 238 -3.74 -27.78 7.48
C GLY A 238 -2.21 -27.78 7.40
N ALA A 239 -1.59 -26.76 6.77
CA ALA A 239 -0.14 -26.65 6.69
C ALA A 239 0.53 -26.34 8.05
N GLY A 240 -0.24 -25.86 9.05
CA GLY A 240 0.26 -25.50 10.36
C GLY A 240 -0.72 -24.60 11.11
N ILE A 241 -0.24 -24.00 12.20
CA ILE A 241 -0.93 -22.96 12.95
C ILE A 241 -0.56 -21.62 12.33
N GLY A 242 -1.57 -20.87 11.84
CA GLY A 242 -1.36 -19.55 11.25
C GLY A 242 -1.45 -18.45 12.29
N LEU A 243 -0.48 -17.54 12.33
CA LEU A 243 -0.63 -16.25 13.01
C LEU A 243 -1.28 -15.28 12.04
N LEU A 244 -2.60 -15.18 12.12
CA LEU A 244 -3.42 -14.45 11.16
C LEU A 244 -4.02 -13.18 11.78
N HIS A 245 -4.36 -12.22 10.92
CA HIS A 245 -5.16 -11.08 11.32
C HIS A 245 -6.52 -11.59 11.83
N ALA A 246 -6.96 -11.15 13.01
CA ALA A 246 -8.21 -11.61 13.60
C ALA A 246 -9.41 -11.33 12.70
N PHE A 247 -9.43 -10.19 12.00
CA PHE A 247 -10.46 -9.85 11.03
C PHE A 247 -10.50 -10.76 9.78
N MET A 248 -9.51 -11.64 9.60
CA MET A 248 -9.48 -12.65 8.55
C MET A 248 -9.75 -14.06 9.09
N GLY A 249 -9.27 -14.35 10.30
CA GLY A 249 -9.36 -15.68 10.90
C GLY A 249 -10.64 -15.90 11.69
N GLU A 250 -11.18 -14.85 12.32
CA GLU A 250 -12.39 -14.95 13.15
C GLU A 250 -13.62 -15.29 12.29
N GLY A 251 -14.30 -16.37 12.66
CA GLY A 251 -15.44 -16.83 11.88
C GLY A 251 -15.12 -17.41 10.49
N ALA A 252 -13.85 -17.53 10.12
CA ALA A 252 -13.46 -18.14 8.85
C ALA A 252 -13.80 -19.64 8.84
N ALA A 253 -14.58 -20.08 7.86
CA ALA A 253 -14.96 -21.47 7.72
C ALA A 253 -13.70 -22.38 7.63
N GLY A 254 -13.67 -23.45 8.42
CA GLY A 254 -12.58 -24.42 8.44
C GLY A 254 -11.36 -23.99 9.26
N LEU A 255 -11.49 -22.96 10.10
CA LEU A 255 -10.49 -22.57 11.08
C LEU A 255 -11.07 -22.52 12.49
N GLU A 256 -10.25 -22.89 13.45
CA GLU A 256 -10.52 -22.77 14.89
C GLU A 256 -9.44 -21.91 15.55
N PRO A 257 -9.80 -21.05 16.51
CA PRO A 257 -8.83 -20.26 17.23
C PRO A 257 -8.00 -21.15 18.18
N VAL A 258 -6.69 -20.89 18.23
CA VAL A 258 -5.74 -21.58 19.11
C VAL A 258 -5.28 -20.61 20.20
N LEU A 259 -5.50 -20.95 21.46
CA LEU A 259 -5.15 -20.14 22.63
C LEU A 259 -5.64 -18.67 22.55
N PRO A 260 -6.91 -18.39 22.21
CA PRO A 260 -7.38 -17.04 21.92
C PRO A 260 -7.31 -16.08 23.10
N ARG A 261 -7.24 -16.62 24.35
CA ARG A 261 -7.10 -15.80 25.58
C ARG A 261 -5.64 -15.64 26.03
N VAL A 262 -4.71 -16.31 25.39
CA VAL A 262 -3.29 -16.30 25.74
C VAL A 262 -2.47 -15.58 24.69
N ILE A 263 -2.80 -15.77 23.42
CA ILE A 263 -2.10 -15.19 22.28
C ILE A 263 -3.03 -14.20 21.56
N ASP A 264 -2.83 -12.91 21.83
CA ASP A 264 -3.60 -11.78 21.26
C ASP A 264 -2.63 -10.60 21.10
N PHE A 265 -1.95 -10.52 19.98
CA PHE A 265 -1.02 -9.43 19.71
C PHE A 265 -1.78 -8.26 19.06
N ARG A 266 -1.52 -7.04 19.54
CA ARG A 266 -2.14 -5.84 19.00
C ARG A 266 -1.11 -4.98 18.31
N LEU A 267 -1.41 -4.59 17.09
CA LEU A 267 -0.55 -3.77 16.27
C LEU A 267 -1.32 -2.56 15.74
N PRO A 268 -0.67 -1.38 15.66
CA PRO A 268 -1.30 -0.19 15.13
C PRO A 268 -1.26 -0.17 13.59
N PHE A 269 -2.37 0.19 12.97
CA PHE A 269 -2.40 0.79 11.65
C PHE A 269 -2.23 2.30 11.77
N MET A 270 -1.21 2.84 11.13
CA MET A 270 -0.92 4.26 11.08
C MET A 270 -1.37 4.84 9.74
N LEU A 271 -2.03 5.98 9.75
CA LEU A 271 -2.41 6.71 8.55
C LEU A 271 -1.48 7.90 8.36
N SER A 272 -0.89 8.00 7.20
CA SER A 272 -0.04 9.10 6.79
C SER A 272 -0.63 9.79 5.56
N GLN A 273 -0.50 11.09 5.48
CA GLN A 273 -0.94 11.90 4.34
C GLN A 273 0.23 12.71 3.80
N ARG A 274 0.34 12.79 2.47
CA ARG A 274 1.31 13.65 1.81
C ARG A 274 0.87 15.12 1.96
N PRO A 275 1.72 16.02 2.51
CA PRO A 275 1.34 17.41 2.76
C PRO A 275 1.04 18.20 1.48
N ASP A 276 1.74 17.88 0.38
CA ASP A 276 1.67 18.62 -0.88
C ASP A 276 0.78 17.93 -1.93
N SER A 277 -0.26 17.19 -1.49
CA SER A 277 -1.21 16.61 -2.44
C SER A 277 -2.02 17.73 -3.13
N PRO A 278 -2.08 17.73 -4.45
CA PRO A 278 -2.86 18.72 -5.18
C PRO A 278 -4.38 18.51 -5.03
N ALA A 279 -4.84 17.29 -4.77
CA ALA A 279 -6.25 16.94 -4.65
C ALA A 279 -6.76 17.03 -3.20
N VAL A 280 -6.51 18.15 -2.50
CA VAL A 280 -6.72 18.32 -1.05
C VAL A 280 -8.11 17.87 -0.59
N ASP A 281 -9.18 18.32 -1.27
CA ASP A 281 -10.55 17.97 -0.89
C ASP A 281 -10.86 16.50 -1.14
N ALA A 282 -10.42 15.94 -2.26
CA ALA A 282 -10.60 14.52 -2.58
C ALA A 282 -9.83 13.61 -1.59
N VAL A 283 -8.62 14.03 -1.20
CA VAL A 283 -7.82 13.32 -0.19
C VAL A 283 -8.50 13.40 1.19
N ALA A 284 -9.05 14.54 1.56
CA ALA A 284 -9.79 14.70 2.82
C ALA A 284 -11.02 13.78 2.87
N ILE A 285 -11.76 13.67 1.76
CA ILE A 285 -12.92 12.76 1.63
C ILE A 285 -12.47 11.30 1.76
N ALA A 286 -11.43 10.89 1.03
CA ALA A 286 -10.91 9.52 1.10
C ALA A 286 -10.39 9.18 2.52
N ARG A 287 -9.68 10.10 3.17
CA ARG A 287 -9.20 9.96 4.55
C ARG A 287 -10.37 9.77 5.53
N ALA A 288 -11.38 10.63 5.44
CA ALA A 288 -12.57 10.53 6.30
C ALA A 288 -13.32 9.20 6.09
N ALA A 289 -13.37 8.69 4.86
CA ALA A 289 -13.97 7.39 4.56
C ALA A 289 -13.19 6.23 5.20
N LEU A 290 -11.86 6.24 5.15
CA LEU A 290 -11.03 5.23 5.83
C LEU A 290 -11.20 5.28 7.35
N GLN A 291 -11.23 6.48 7.94
CA GLN A 291 -11.46 6.65 9.37
C GLN A 291 -12.84 6.15 9.81
N ARG A 292 -13.87 6.45 9.02
CA ARG A 292 -15.25 5.96 9.25
C ARG A 292 -15.31 4.44 9.18
N GLU A 293 -14.74 3.82 8.13
CA GLU A 293 -14.71 2.38 7.95
C GLU A 293 -14.14 1.64 9.15
N VAL A 294 -13.00 2.09 9.66
CA VAL A 294 -12.36 1.44 10.82
C VAL A 294 -13.15 1.65 12.10
N ALA A 295 -13.79 2.81 12.27
CA ALA A 295 -14.64 3.09 13.42
C ALA A 295 -15.89 2.22 13.43
N GLU A 296 -16.56 2.07 12.29
CA GLU A 296 -17.76 1.24 12.13
C GLU A 296 -17.47 -0.26 12.31
N ARG A 297 -16.28 -0.71 11.91
CA ARG A 297 -15.88 -2.12 11.91
C ARG A 297 -14.79 -2.45 12.94
N GLN A 298 -14.66 -1.63 13.98
CA GLN A 298 -13.64 -1.83 15.02
C GLN A 298 -13.74 -3.20 15.70
N GLY A 299 -14.97 -3.71 15.88
CA GLY A 299 -15.19 -5.04 16.45
C GLY A 299 -14.65 -6.20 15.61
N GLU A 300 -14.46 -6.01 14.30
CA GLU A 300 -13.80 -7.01 13.44
C GLU A 300 -12.27 -6.92 13.57
N LEU A 301 -11.72 -5.70 13.67
CA LEU A 301 -10.28 -5.47 13.85
C LEU A 301 -9.80 -5.95 15.23
N LEU A 302 -10.61 -5.75 16.26
CA LEU A 302 -10.37 -6.12 17.64
C LEU A 302 -11.55 -6.95 18.19
N PRO A 303 -11.76 -8.18 17.70
CA PRO A 303 -12.86 -9.00 18.19
C PRO A 303 -12.67 -9.32 19.68
N PRO A 304 -13.77 -9.50 20.44
CA PRO A 304 -13.69 -9.86 21.86
C PRO A 304 -12.94 -11.19 22.03
N GLN A 305 -12.32 -11.35 23.24
CA GLN A 305 -11.57 -12.56 23.59
C GLN A 305 -12.49 -13.69 24.05
#